data_fa4e219ed426906f9c86c3d87cf5a520
#
_entry.id   fa4e219ed426906f9c86c3d87cf5a520
#
_cell.length_a   1.000
_cell.length_b   1.000
_cell.length_c   1.000
_cell.angle_alpha   90.00
_cell.angle_beta   90.00
_cell.angle_gamma   90.00
#
_symmetry.space_group_name_H-M   'P 1'
#
loop_
_entity.id
_entity.type
_entity.pdbx_description
1 polymer ?
#
loop_
_entity_poly.entity_id
_entity_poly.type
_entity_poly.pdbx_seq_one_letter_code
_entity_poly.pdbx_strand_id
1 'polypeptide(L)'
;MCARYFEGAGEQIKEYNIAVEALGRPAEFDQKRDSIVRVEAHRLRKRLRDYYEAEGAGHPVRIEIPSGQYAPQFLRQTPLRASLSEEAVVLSGELALVDSAQTRIAAPAAQPEIQTVVPLLHPAPPSQSPPLTLAPERPDRDGIWVAIALAALCMVGAFLWKPTAKAEKPGVVSAGAIPGSVQEVRILTGLQNGTYTDRFGRTWESDRYFEGGETFDAPGHTIVAARDPRLFRTRREGTFSYDIPLQPGIYEMRLYFAETLYGENNVAGGGETSRIFSVSANGAPVLSSFDVIGEVGDSTADIRAFKGLSPAADGKLHLKFEPQTNPAIVSAIEITPGVAGKLLPVRVASRDHPYTDKQGRVWAADDFSSGGQLVMRPKPVANMEDPELLRGERYGNLTYVIPVPPGRYGLNLYFTEAWFGPGNFAGGGIGSRIFDILCNGVALRRSFDIFREAGGNGRGLILPLHGIEPNAQGKIVLNLLPVHNYAELNALEVVDESR
;
A
#
# COMPACT_ATOMS: atom_id res chain seq x y z
N MET A 1 2.11 6.96 20.97
CA MET A 1 2.59 8.36 21.04
C MET A 1 2.01 9.06 22.28
N CYS A 2 0.69 9.28 22.39
CA CYS A 2 0.12 10.02 23.53
C CYS A 2 0.46 9.41 24.91
N ALA A 3 0.44 8.08 25.07
CA ALA A 3 0.82 7.44 26.34
C ALA A 3 2.25 7.82 26.75
N ARG A 4 3.22 7.67 25.86
CA ARG A 4 4.62 8.06 26.09
C ARG A 4 4.79 9.56 26.38
N TYR A 5 3.99 10.39 25.72
CA TYR A 5 4.00 11.84 25.98
C TYR A 5 3.56 12.15 27.42
N PHE A 6 2.47 11.52 27.89
CA PHE A 6 1.97 11.73 29.26
C PHE A 6 2.83 11.06 30.35
N GLU A 7 3.64 10.06 29.99
CA GLU A 7 4.67 9.48 30.85
C GLU A 7 5.93 10.37 30.97
N GLY A 8 5.96 11.53 30.31
CA GLY A 8 7.11 12.44 30.29
C GLY A 8 8.23 12.01 29.33
N ALA A 9 8.01 10.97 28.53
CA ALA A 9 8.99 10.42 27.60
C ALA A 9 8.83 10.97 26.16
N GLY A 10 8.34 12.21 26.00
CA GLY A 10 8.09 12.84 24.71
C GLY A 10 9.31 12.90 23.79
N GLU A 11 10.51 13.10 24.33
CA GLU A 11 11.77 13.12 23.56
C GLU A 11 12.17 11.74 23.00
N GLN A 12 11.62 10.66 23.55
CA GLN A 12 11.84 9.28 23.08
C GLN A 12 10.89 8.90 21.94
N ILE A 13 9.91 9.74 21.59
CA ILE A 13 8.99 9.49 20.46
C ILE A 13 9.72 9.79 19.16
N LYS A 14 10.59 8.86 18.75
CA LYS A 14 11.37 8.90 17.52
C LYS A 14 10.94 7.82 16.56
N GLU A 15 11.29 7.98 15.30
CA GLU A 15 10.94 7.07 14.22
C GLU A 15 11.26 5.60 14.56
N TYR A 16 12.47 5.33 15.07
CA TYR A 16 12.89 4.00 15.47
C TYR A 16 11.98 3.38 16.54
N ASN A 17 11.69 4.12 17.61
CA ASN A 17 10.88 3.61 18.71
C ASN A 17 9.44 3.34 18.28
N ILE A 18 8.89 4.20 17.41
CA ILE A 18 7.56 3.96 16.83
C ILE A 18 7.55 2.71 15.94
N ALA A 19 8.59 2.53 15.12
CA ALA A 19 8.71 1.34 14.28
C ALA A 19 8.70 0.05 15.09
N VAL A 20 9.55 -0.03 16.10
CA VAL A 20 9.75 -1.24 16.91
C VAL A 20 8.59 -1.45 17.88
N GLU A 21 8.22 -0.43 18.68
CA GLU A 21 7.26 -0.58 19.77
C GLU A 21 5.79 -0.52 19.31
N ALA A 22 5.48 0.31 18.31
CA ALA A 22 4.10 0.51 17.87
C ALA A 22 3.75 -0.23 16.58
N LEU A 23 4.73 -0.39 15.65
CA LEU A 23 4.50 -1.03 14.36
C LEU A 23 5.11 -2.44 14.26
N GLY A 24 5.69 -2.97 15.36
CA GLY A 24 6.20 -4.34 15.45
C GLY A 24 7.36 -4.64 14.51
N ARG A 25 8.16 -3.64 14.14
CA ARG A 25 9.35 -3.84 13.32
C ARG A 25 10.47 -4.50 14.14
N PRO A 26 11.35 -5.30 13.50
CA PRO A 26 12.47 -5.91 14.20
C PRO A 26 13.45 -4.85 14.72
N ALA A 27 14.29 -5.23 15.70
CA ALA A 27 15.27 -4.33 16.31
C ALA A 27 16.33 -3.82 15.31
N GLU A 28 16.52 -4.53 14.21
CA GLU A 28 17.40 -4.14 13.08
C GLU A 28 16.72 -3.19 12.09
N PHE A 29 15.58 -2.58 12.48
CA PHE A 29 14.86 -1.62 11.65
C PHE A 29 15.76 -0.49 11.15
N ASP A 30 15.85 -0.35 9.83
CA ASP A 30 16.63 0.71 9.17
C ASP A 30 15.68 1.81 8.66
N GLN A 31 15.68 2.96 9.33
CA GLN A 31 14.88 4.13 9.00
C GLN A 31 15.15 4.71 7.60
N LYS A 32 16.33 4.42 7.01
CA LYS A 32 16.68 4.86 5.65
C LYS A 32 16.07 3.97 4.57
N ARG A 33 15.77 2.72 4.91
CA ARG A 33 15.25 1.72 3.99
C ARG A 33 13.75 1.49 4.10
N ASP A 34 13.18 1.67 5.29
CA ASP A 34 11.76 1.46 5.55
C ASP A 34 11.12 2.75 6.09
N SER A 35 10.32 3.40 5.28
CA SER A 35 9.63 4.66 5.58
C SER A 35 8.26 4.48 6.27
N ILE A 36 7.94 3.28 6.76
CA ILE A 36 6.60 2.94 7.30
C ILE A 36 6.13 3.93 8.37
N VAL A 37 7.02 4.37 9.28
CA VAL A 37 6.65 5.31 10.35
C VAL A 37 6.27 6.67 9.78
N ARG A 38 6.99 7.14 8.78
CA ARG A 38 6.71 8.42 8.09
C ARG A 38 5.35 8.39 7.41
N VAL A 39 5.07 7.30 6.68
CA VAL A 39 3.78 7.09 6.01
C VAL A 39 2.63 7.05 7.03
N GLU A 40 2.78 6.28 8.12
CA GLU A 40 1.72 6.19 9.13
C GLU A 40 1.55 7.48 9.93
N ALA A 41 2.64 8.20 10.22
CA ALA A 41 2.56 9.51 10.86
C ALA A 41 1.88 10.55 9.95
N HIS A 42 2.17 10.52 8.65
CA HIS A 42 1.51 11.35 7.65
C HIS A 42 -0.01 11.07 7.60
N ARG A 43 -0.40 9.80 7.50
CA ARG A 43 -1.81 9.39 7.54
C ARG A 43 -2.51 9.84 8.83
N LEU A 44 -1.81 9.74 9.97
CA LEU A 44 -2.35 10.16 11.25
C LEU A 44 -2.55 11.68 11.30
N ARG A 45 -1.60 12.48 10.78
CA ARG A 45 -1.74 13.95 10.67
C ARG A 45 -2.96 14.34 9.85
N LYS A 46 -3.14 13.70 8.70
CA LYS A 46 -4.31 13.94 7.85
C LYS A 46 -5.61 13.59 8.57
N ARG A 47 -5.70 12.40 9.18
CA ARG A 47 -6.92 11.99 9.94
C ARG A 47 -7.23 12.93 11.09
N LEU A 48 -6.22 13.43 11.80
CA LEU A 48 -6.43 14.41 12.87
C LEU A 48 -6.94 15.73 12.32
N ARG A 49 -6.43 16.18 11.19
CA ARG A 49 -6.91 17.40 10.51
C ARG A 49 -8.36 17.24 10.09
N ASP A 50 -8.67 16.19 9.30
CA ASP A 50 -10.01 15.90 8.80
C ASP A 50 -11.03 15.77 9.95
N TYR A 51 -10.63 15.09 11.04
CA TYR A 51 -11.46 14.96 12.24
C TYR A 51 -11.78 16.31 12.90
N TYR A 52 -10.77 17.18 13.08
CA TYR A 52 -10.97 18.48 13.70
C TYR A 52 -11.61 19.53 12.78
N GLU A 53 -11.64 19.29 11.49
CA GLU A 53 -12.41 20.09 10.51
C GLU A 53 -13.88 19.66 10.43
N ALA A 54 -14.22 18.44 10.88
CA ALA A 54 -15.56 17.88 10.85
C ALA A 54 -16.10 17.60 12.28
N GLU A 55 -16.05 16.35 12.71
CA GLU A 55 -16.68 15.88 13.95
C GLU A 55 -16.05 16.48 15.22
N GLY A 56 -14.75 16.73 15.19
CA GLY A 56 -13.97 17.26 16.31
C GLY A 56 -13.89 18.78 16.39
N ALA A 57 -14.55 19.52 15.51
CA ALA A 57 -14.46 20.99 15.45
C ALA A 57 -14.87 21.70 16.77
N GLY A 58 -15.76 21.09 17.55
CA GLY A 58 -16.22 21.60 18.84
C GLY A 58 -15.38 21.18 20.05
N HIS A 59 -14.32 20.38 19.88
CA HIS A 59 -13.52 19.93 21.01
C HIS A 59 -12.64 21.04 21.59
N PRO A 60 -12.52 21.17 22.93
CA PRO A 60 -11.73 22.23 23.55
C PRO A 60 -10.22 22.03 23.38
N VAL A 61 -9.78 20.84 22.98
CA VAL A 61 -8.37 20.50 22.77
C VAL A 61 -8.23 19.81 21.42
N ARG A 62 -7.30 20.30 20.62
CA ARG A 62 -6.87 19.70 19.36
C ARG A 62 -5.52 18.99 19.56
N ILE A 63 -5.42 17.77 19.05
CA ILE A 63 -4.15 17.02 18.98
C ILE A 63 -3.55 17.28 17.60
N GLU A 64 -2.31 17.73 17.59
CA GLU A 64 -1.55 17.93 16.36
C GLU A 64 -0.20 17.20 16.45
N ILE A 65 0.28 16.67 15.34
CA ILE A 65 1.62 16.10 15.22
C ILE A 65 2.36 16.94 14.17
N PRO A 66 3.28 17.82 14.58
CA PRO A 66 3.98 18.70 13.65
C PRO A 66 4.76 17.93 12.59
N SER A 67 4.90 18.52 11.39
CA SER A 67 5.74 17.96 10.34
C SER A 67 7.19 17.83 10.82
N GLY A 68 7.87 16.74 10.47
CA GLY A 68 9.23 16.47 10.93
C GLY A 68 9.36 16.02 12.40
N GLN A 69 8.26 15.92 13.14
CA GLN A 69 8.23 15.45 14.53
C GLN A 69 7.18 14.37 14.73
N TYR A 70 7.35 13.56 15.78
CA TYR A 70 6.40 12.49 16.11
C TYR A 70 5.72 12.69 17.48
N ALA A 71 6.20 13.63 18.29
CA ALA A 71 5.59 13.96 19.57
C ALA A 71 4.28 14.75 19.34
N PRO A 72 3.15 14.32 19.94
CA PRO A 72 1.89 15.03 19.81
C PRO A 72 1.93 16.37 20.58
N GLN A 73 1.27 17.37 20.04
CA GLN A 73 0.99 18.65 20.71
C GLN A 73 -0.50 18.74 21.01
N PHE A 74 -0.84 19.30 22.16
CA PHE A 74 -2.20 19.49 22.61
C PHE A 74 -2.52 20.98 22.62
N LEU A 75 -3.24 21.45 21.59
CA LEU A 75 -3.59 22.83 21.39
C LEU A 75 -4.98 23.11 21.94
N ARG A 76 -5.14 24.10 22.81
CA ARG A 76 -6.46 24.55 23.24
C ARG A 76 -7.13 25.32 22.11
N GLN A 77 -8.33 24.90 21.73
CA GLN A 77 -9.18 25.66 20.82
C GLN A 77 -10.05 26.61 21.65
N THR A 78 -9.94 27.91 21.37
CA THR A 78 -10.93 28.86 21.87
C THR A 78 -12.17 28.70 21.00
N PRO A 79 -13.35 28.38 21.56
CA PRO A 79 -14.54 28.21 20.75
C PRO A 79 -14.81 29.56 20.03
N LEU A 80 -14.92 29.50 18.71
CA LEU A 80 -15.44 30.61 17.92
C LEU A 80 -16.88 30.84 18.38
N ARG A 81 -17.05 31.85 19.22
CA ARG A 81 -18.38 32.37 19.55
C ARG A 81 -18.98 32.86 18.25
N ALA A 82 -20.06 32.22 17.83
CA ALA A 82 -20.85 32.67 16.69
C ALA A 82 -21.15 34.17 16.88
N SER A 83 -20.61 34.99 16.00
CA SER A 83 -20.96 36.40 15.90
C SER A 83 -22.41 36.46 15.36
N LEU A 84 -23.38 36.45 16.26
CA LEU A 84 -24.68 36.96 15.94
C LEU A 84 -24.56 38.50 15.86
N SER A 85 -24.91 39.01 14.72
CA SER A 85 -25.14 40.40 14.42
C SER A 85 -26.08 41.04 15.47
N GLU A 86 -25.59 42.05 16.16
CA GLU A 86 -26.44 43.07 16.74
C GLU A 86 -25.96 44.45 16.27
N GLU A 87 -26.84 45.08 15.50
CA GLU A 87 -26.73 46.46 15.09
C GLU A 87 -26.82 47.41 16.31
N ALA A 88 -25.95 48.36 16.23
CA ALA A 88 -26.03 49.73 16.73
C ALA A 88 -26.98 50.07 17.90
N VAL A 89 -26.37 50.51 19.02
CA VAL A 89 -26.82 51.74 19.72
C VAL A 89 -25.60 52.50 20.16
N VAL A 90 -25.47 53.68 19.59
CA VAL A 90 -24.57 54.78 20.03
C VAL A 90 -25.06 55.33 21.34
N LEU A 91 -24.23 55.44 22.37
CA LEU A 91 -24.30 56.53 23.34
C LEU A 91 -22.97 56.70 24.09
N SER A 92 -22.55 57.93 24.11
CA SER A 92 -21.34 58.53 24.63
C SER A 92 -21.18 58.40 26.14
N GLY A 93 -19.92 58.42 26.62
CA GLY A 93 -19.60 58.67 28.06
C GLY A 93 -18.17 58.32 28.44
N GLU A 94 -17.28 59.25 28.25
CA GLU A 94 -16.21 59.82 29.06
C GLU A 94 -15.43 58.99 30.07
N LEU A 95 -14.11 59.02 29.84
CA LEU A 95 -12.94 59.15 30.73
C LEU A 95 -12.89 58.43 32.10
N ALA A 96 -11.85 57.59 32.27
CA ALA A 96 -10.85 57.78 33.37
C ALA A 96 -9.60 56.96 33.12
N LEU A 97 -8.48 57.65 33.00
CA LEU A 97 -7.11 57.18 33.15
C LEU A 97 -6.84 56.75 34.61
N VAL A 98 -6.28 55.59 34.85
CA VAL A 98 -5.39 55.38 36.00
C VAL A 98 -4.20 54.51 35.60
N ASP A 99 -3.08 55.03 35.92
CA ASP A 99 -1.68 54.74 35.70
C ASP A 99 -1.16 53.54 36.51
N SER A 100 -0.11 52.94 35.95
CA SER A 100 1.04 52.30 36.60
C SER A 100 0.86 51.20 37.67
N ALA A 101 1.52 50.09 37.42
CA ALA A 101 2.70 49.70 38.24
C ALA A 101 3.43 48.46 37.62
N GLN A 102 4.65 48.71 37.25
CA GLN A 102 5.69 47.71 37.03
C GLN A 102 5.97 46.96 38.34
N THR A 103 6.01 45.64 38.28
CA THR A 103 6.74 44.85 39.27
C THR A 103 7.67 43.88 38.55
N ARG A 104 8.92 44.26 38.47
CA ARG A 104 10.05 43.37 38.22
C ARG A 104 10.23 42.48 39.45
N ILE A 105 10.26 41.16 39.23
CA ILE A 105 10.84 40.24 40.21
C ILE A 105 12.03 39.55 39.55
N ALA A 106 13.16 39.70 40.29
CA ALA A 106 14.52 39.31 39.94
C ALA A 106 14.71 37.79 39.86
N ALA A 107 15.68 37.41 39.04
CA ALA A 107 16.27 36.08 39.03
C ALA A 107 17.12 35.84 40.29
N PRO A 108 17.20 34.63 40.80
CA PRO A 108 18.29 34.23 41.69
C PRO A 108 19.41 33.52 40.93
N ALA A 109 20.59 33.80 41.49
CA ALA A 109 21.95 33.55 41.05
C ALA A 109 22.34 32.05 40.95
N ALA A 110 23.47 31.90 40.28
CA ALA A 110 24.21 30.67 39.95
C ALA A 110 24.82 29.91 41.14
N GLN A 111 24.95 28.60 40.91
CA GLN A 111 26.08 27.68 41.18
C GLN A 111 26.27 27.07 42.58
N PRO A 112 26.88 25.86 42.74
CA PRO A 112 28.20 25.52 42.16
C PRO A 112 28.36 24.16 41.44
N GLU A 113 29.38 24.13 40.59
CA GLU A 113 29.94 22.95 39.91
C GLU A 113 30.43 21.88 40.91
N ILE A 114 30.04 20.63 40.66
CA ILE A 114 30.72 19.48 41.22
C ILE A 114 31.51 18.79 40.09
N GLN A 115 32.82 18.94 40.13
CA GLN A 115 33.74 18.20 39.29
C GLN A 115 33.71 16.71 39.72
N THR A 116 33.20 15.83 38.88
CA THR A 116 33.42 14.40 39.04
C THR A 116 34.50 13.95 38.07
N VAL A 117 35.63 13.56 38.64
CA VAL A 117 36.78 12.99 37.97
C VAL A 117 36.41 11.59 37.49
N VAL A 118 36.37 11.36 36.17
CA VAL A 118 36.25 10.06 35.57
C VAL A 118 37.63 9.53 35.26
N PRO A 119 38.02 8.30 35.69
CA PRO A 119 39.28 7.70 35.30
C PRO A 119 39.22 7.23 33.85
N LEU A 120 40.18 7.65 33.04
CA LEU A 120 40.42 7.14 31.69
C LEU A 120 40.83 5.66 31.73
N LEU A 121 39.94 4.78 31.31
CA LEU A 121 40.32 3.44 30.94
C LEU A 121 40.81 3.46 29.49
N HIS A 122 42.05 3.08 29.28
CA HIS A 122 42.62 2.86 27.95
C HIS A 122 41.98 1.65 27.28
N PRO A 123 41.62 1.74 26.02
CA PRO A 123 41.21 0.53 25.25
C PRO A 123 42.45 -0.31 24.91
N ALA A 124 42.34 -1.63 25.15
CA ALA A 124 43.29 -2.63 24.73
C ALA A 124 43.41 -2.71 23.19
N PRO A 125 44.57 -3.00 22.63
CA PRO A 125 44.76 -3.10 21.20
C PRO A 125 44.05 -4.35 20.63
N PRO A 126 43.55 -4.30 19.41
CA PRO A 126 42.87 -5.44 18.79
C PRO A 126 43.92 -6.54 18.43
N SER A 127 43.61 -7.75 18.83
CA SER A 127 44.37 -8.95 18.45
C SER A 127 44.25 -9.15 16.93
N GLN A 128 45.40 -9.07 16.25
CA GLN A 128 45.52 -9.42 14.85
C GLN A 128 45.54 -10.95 14.72
N SER A 129 44.55 -11.52 14.08
CA SER A 129 44.59 -12.88 13.55
C SER A 129 45.42 -12.88 12.27
N PRO A 130 46.30 -13.87 12.04
CA PRO A 130 47.10 -13.91 10.84
C PRO A 130 46.26 -14.23 9.60
N PRO A 131 46.62 -13.70 8.42
CA PRO A 131 45.91 -13.98 7.19
C PRO A 131 46.09 -15.42 6.75
N LEU A 132 44.99 -16.12 6.50
CA LEU A 132 44.97 -17.39 5.81
C LEU A 132 45.38 -17.15 4.34
N THR A 133 46.60 -17.56 4.00
CA THR A 133 47.09 -17.61 2.64
C THR A 133 46.43 -18.79 1.94
N LEU A 134 45.45 -18.53 1.09
CA LEU A 134 44.97 -19.52 0.13
C LEU A 134 45.99 -19.65 -0.99
N ALA A 135 46.63 -20.82 -1.08
CA ALA A 135 47.43 -21.20 -2.22
C ALA A 135 46.51 -21.35 -3.46
N PRO A 136 46.96 -20.97 -4.66
CA PRO A 136 46.17 -21.16 -5.86
C PRO A 136 46.12 -22.65 -6.21
N GLU A 137 44.92 -23.24 -6.19
CA GLU A 137 44.70 -24.56 -6.78
C GLU A 137 44.93 -24.47 -8.28
N ARG A 138 45.82 -25.32 -8.79
CA ARG A 138 46.03 -25.52 -10.22
C ARG A 138 44.80 -26.24 -10.79
N PRO A 139 44.25 -25.79 -11.93
CA PRO A 139 43.14 -26.50 -12.55
C PRO A 139 43.64 -27.87 -13.03
N ASP A 140 42.89 -28.89 -12.62
CA ASP A 140 43.12 -30.29 -13.01
C ASP A 140 42.90 -30.42 -14.53
N ARG A 141 43.94 -30.79 -15.25
CA ARG A 141 43.96 -30.88 -16.72
C ARG A 141 43.09 -32.03 -17.26
N ASP A 142 42.70 -32.95 -16.41
CA ASP A 142 41.91 -34.12 -16.84
C ASP A 142 40.43 -33.83 -16.97
N GLY A 143 39.88 -32.83 -16.26
CA GLY A 143 38.47 -32.38 -16.40
C GLY A 143 38.16 -31.72 -17.74
N ILE A 144 39.15 -31.10 -18.39
CA ILE A 144 38.95 -30.42 -19.69
C ILE A 144 38.70 -31.40 -20.82
N TRP A 145 39.35 -32.57 -20.81
CA TRP A 145 39.18 -33.59 -21.83
C TRP A 145 37.82 -34.30 -21.74
N VAL A 146 37.29 -34.47 -20.55
CA VAL A 146 35.94 -35.03 -20.35
C VAL A 146 34.87 -34.07 -20.87
N ALA A 147 35.04 -32.77 -20.65
CA ALA A 147 34.09 -31.77 -21.16
C ALA A 147 34.08 -31.67 -22.70
N ILE A 148 35.28 -31.78 -23.33
CA ILE A 148 35.42 -31.77 -24.78
C ILE A 148 34.83 -33.05 -25.39
N ALA A 149 35.02 -34.21 -24.75
CA ALA A 149 34.46 -35.47 -25.22
C ALA A 149 32.92 -35.49 -25.14
N LEU A 150 32.31 -34.95 -24.08
CA LEU A 150 30.84 -34.80 -23.94
C LEU A 150 30.27 -33.81 -24.95
N ALA A 151 30.93 -32.71 -25.23
CA ALA A 151 30.51 -31.75 -26.25
C ALA A 151 30.55 -32.33 -27.67
N ALA A 152 31.58 -33.13 -27.98
CA ALA A 152 31.69 -33.82 -29.27
C ALA A 152 30.60 -34.90 -29.43
N LEU A 153 30.26 -35.63 -28.38
CA LEU A 153 29.19 -36.64 -28.40
C LEU A 153 27.81 -36.01 -28.62
N CYS A 154 27.55 -34.86 -28.03
CA CYS A 154 26.31 -34.08 -28.24
C CYS A 154 26.22 -33.57 -29.68
N MET A 155 27.31 -33.15 -30.31
CA MET A 155 27.31 -32.68 -31.70
C MET A 155 27.07 -33.82 -32.70
N VAL A 156 27.62 -35.01 -32.47
CA VAL A 156 27.34 -36.18 -33.34
C VAL A 156 25.91 -36.67 -33.18
N GLY A 157 25.35 -36.62 -31.98
CA GLY A 157 23.92 -36.94 -31.75
C GLY A 157 22.96 -35.99 -32.47
N ALA A 158 23.32 -34.71 -32.56
CA ALA A 158 22.52 -33.70 -33.25
C ALA A 158 22.56 -33.87 -34.81
N PHE A 159 23.64 -34.44 -35.33
CA PHE A 159 23.77 -34.65 -36.79
C PHE A 159 23.07 -35.91 -37.32
N LEU A 160 22.75 -36.84 -36.44
CA LEU A 160 22.06 -38.11 -36.82
C LEU A 160 20.53 -38.06 -36.59
N TRP A 161 20.01 -37.02 -35.98
CA TRP A 161 18.57 -36.84 -35.82
C TRP A 161 17.98 -36.12 -37.04
N LYS A 162 17.53 -36.87 -38.01
CA LYS A 162 16.61 -36.34 -39.03
C LYS A 162 15.23 -36.25 -38.39
N PRO A 163 14.62 -35.05 -38.22
CA PRO A 163 13.23 -34.97 -37.81
C PRO A 163 12.34 -35.37 -38.99
N THR A 164 11.86 -36.59 -38.97
CA THR A 164 10.69 -36.98 -39.79
C THR A 164 9.47 -36.73 -38.94
N ALA A 165 8.89 -35.58 -39.06
CA ALA A 165 7.49 -35.23 -38.99
C ALA A 165 7.37 -33.72 -38.95
N LYS A 166 6.77 -33.16 -39.93
CA LYS A 166 6.23 -31.83 -39.96
C LYS A 166 5.15 -31.76 -38.85
N ALA A 167 5.57 -31.48 -37.59
CA ALA A 167 4.64 -31.01 -36.59
C ALA A 167 4.27 -29.61 -37.06
N GLU A 168 3.07 -29.44 -37.56
CA GLU A 168 2.41 -28.16 -37.62
C GLU A 168 2.58 -27.55 -36.24
N LYS A 169 3.29 -26.40 -36.16
CA LYS A 169 3.23 -25.52 -35.01
C LYS A 169 1.73 -25.33 -34.76
N PRO A 170 1.21 -25.59 -33.54
CA PRO A 170 -0.09 -25.05 -33.23
C PRO A 170 0.04 -23.57 -33.53
N GLY A 171 -0.68 -23.12 -34.56
CA GLY A 171 -0.81 -21.71 -34.85
C GLY A 171 -1.17 -21.09 -33.51
N VAL A 172 -0.43 -20.05 -33.12
CA VAL A 172 -0.95 -19.09 -32.17
C VAL A 172 -2.24 -18.65 -32.86
N VAL A 173 -3.34 -19.28 -32.50
CA VAL A 173 -4.65 -18.75 -32.75
C VAL A 173 -4.62 -17.45 -31.95
N SER A 174 -4.29 -16.38 -32.66
CA SER A 174 -4.73 -15.05 -32.24
C SER A 174 -6.18 -15.30 -31.88
N ALA A 175 -6.49 -15.28 -30.60
CA ALA A 175 -7.85 -15.45 -30.13
C ALA A 175 -8.64 -14.41 -30.91
N GLY A 176 -9.31 -14.91 -31.97
CA GLY A 176 -10.19 -14.08 -32.76
C GLY A 176 -11.13 -13.47 -31.74
N ALA A 177 -11.20 -12.16 -31.71
CA ALA A 177 -12.07 -11.41 -30.82
C ALA A 177 -13.44 -12.08 -30.93
N ILE A 178 -13.90 -12.68 -29.84
CA ILE A 178 -15.26 -13.17 -29.72
C ILE A 178 -16.12 -11.94 -29.96
N PRO A 179 -17.01 -11.91 -30.96
CA PRO A 179 -17.86 -10.76 -31.19
C PRO A 179 -18.67 -10.51 -29.91
N GLY A 180 -18.37 -9.40 -29.19
CA GLY A 180 -18.96 -9.06 -27.90
C GLY A 180 -18.01 -9.15 -26.70
N SER A 181 -16.73 -9.56 -26.83
CA SER A 181 -15.77 -9.47 -25.73
C SER A 181 -15.34 -8.01 -25.52
N VAL A 182 -15.69 -7.47 -24.39
CA VAL A 182 -15.29 -6.13 -23.96
C VAL A 182 -13.76 -6.12 -23.76
N GLN A 183 -13.10 -5.13 -24.33
CA GLN A 183 -11.65 -5.07 -24.43
C GLN A 183 -11.02 -4.67 -23.09
N GLU A 184 -9.96 -5.37 -22.66
CA GLU A 184 -9.07 -4.92 -21.59
C GLU A 184 -7.91 -4.11 -22.15
N VAL A 185 -7.53 -3.04 -21.50
CA VAL A 185 -6.38 -2.20 -21.84
C VAL A 185 -5.53 -1.97 -20.61
N ARG A 186 -4.24 -2.31 -20.69
CA ARG A 186 -3.25 -2.02 -19.65
C ARG A 186 -2.06 -1.32 -20.26
N ILE A 187 -1.80 -0.09 -19.84
CA ILE A 187 -0.71 0.76 -20.33
C ILE A 187 0.25 1.02 -19.17
N LEU A 188 1.51 0.64 -19.33
CA LEU A 188 2.59 1.07 -18.45
C LEU A 188 3.19 2.34 -19.02
N THR A 189 2.88 3.48 -18.39
CA THR A 189 3.30 4.78 -18.91
C THR A 189 4.81 4.94 -18.79
N GLY A 190 5.43 5.51 -19.82
CA GLY A 190 6.88 5.61 -19.90
C GLY A 190 7.60 4.37 -20.39
N LEU A 191 6.94 3.23 -20.56
CA LEU A 191 7.51 2.05 -21.22
C LEU A 191 7.55 2.35 -22.74
N GLN A 192 8.75 2.51 -23.28
CA GLN A 192 8.93 2.95 -24.68
C GLN A 192 8.51 1.89 -25.70
N ASN A 193 8.82 0.62 -25.47
CA ASN A 193 8.57 -0.47 -26.42
C ASN A 193 8.31 -1.80 -25.68
N GLY A 194 7.61 -2.70 -26.36
CA GLY A 194 7.36 -4.05 -25.87
C GLY A 194 6.24 -4.13 -24.85
N THR A 195 6.30 -5.16 -24.02
CA THR A 195 5.31 -5.43 -22.97
C THR A 195 6.01 -5.75 -21.66
N TYR A 196 5.32 -5.54 -20.57
CA TYR A 196 5.74 -5.96 -19.24
C TYR A 196 4.69 -6.90 -18.65
N THR A 197 5.11 -8.07 -18.18
CA THR A 197 4.24 -8.97 -17.41
C THR A 197 4.52 -8.76 -15.94
N ASP A 198 3.49 -8.34 -15.20
CA ASP A 198 3.61 -8.12 -13.77
C ASP A 198 3.66 -9.45 -12.99
N ARG A 199 3.97 -9.36 -11.70
CA ARG A 199 4.06 -10.54 -10.84
C ARG A 199 2.76 -11.35 -10.70
N PHE A 200 1.62 -10.79 -11.14
CA PHE A 200 0.32 -11.43 -11.12
C PHE A 200 -0.06 -12.05 -12.48
N GLY A 201 0.86 -12.00 -13.46
CA GLY A 201 0.66 -12.53 -14.80
C GLY A 201 -0.12 -11.61 -15.73
N ARG A 202 -0.42 -10.34 -15.34
CA ARG A 202 -1.10 -9.37 -16.19
C ARG A 202 -0.08 -8.74 -17.14
N THR A 203 -0.42 -8.65 -18.42
CA THR A 203 0.44 -8.04 -19.44
C THR A 203 0.08 -6.58 -19.59
N TRP A 204 1.09 -5.72 -19.47
CA TRP A 204 1.05 -4.28 -19.65
C TRP A 204 1.74 -3.93 -20.95
N GLU A 205 1.10 -3.11 -21.76
CA GLU A 205 1.63 -2.66 -23.03
C GLU A 205 2.47 -1.38 -22.86
N SER A 206 3.27 -1.08 -23.86
CA SER A 206 4.02 0.19 -23.91
C SER A 206 3.09 1.39 -23.90
N ASP A 207 3.64 2.53 -23.52
CA ASP A 207 2.95 3.82 -23.48
C ASP A 207 2.44 4.22 -24.87
N ARG A 208 1.12 4.38 -25.02
CA ARG A 208 0.44 4.63 -26.29
C ARG A 208 -0.87 5.38 -26.08
N TYR A 209 -1.44 5.91 -27.16
CA TYR A 209 -2.70 6.67 -27.18
C TYR A 209 -2.60 8.04 -26.47
N PHE A 210 -1.41 8.52 -26.22
CA PHE A 210 -1.18 9.80 -25.54
C PHE A 210 -0.94 10.95 -26.52
N GLU A 211 -1.20 12.16 -26.01
CA GLU A 211 -0.76 13.42 -26.60
C GLU A 211 -0.13 14.28 -25.49
N GLY A 212 1.07 14.80 -25.75
CA GLY A 212 1.81 15.65 -24.80
C GLY A 212 2.50 14.89 -23.66
N GLY A 213 3.09 15.66 -22.76
CA GLY A 213 3.87 15.18 -21.64
C GLY A 213 5.18 14.50 -22.03
N GLU A 214 6.02 14.26 -21.04
CA GLU A 214 7.31 13.58 -21.15
C GLU A 214 7.32 12.31 -20.31
N THR A 215 8.23 11.39 -20.62
CA THR A 215 8.36 10.13 -19.87
C THR A 215 9.53 10.22 -18.90
N PHE A 216 9.33 9.63 -17.73
CA PHE A 216 10.34 9.57 -16.67
C PHE A 216 10.49 8.14 -16.18
N ASP A 217 11.73 7.72 -15.91
CA ASP A 217 12.04 6.43 -15.31
C ASP A 217 12.89 6.65 -14.04
N ALA A 218 12.50 6.03 -12.94
CA ALA A 218 13.22 6.02 -11.68
C ALA A 218 13.70 4.58 -11.35
N PRO A 219 14.65 4.02 -12.11
CA PRO A 219 15.11 2.66 -11.94
C PRO A 219 15.75 2.49 -10.56
N GLY A 220 15.40 1.40 -9.87
CA GLY A 220 15.94 1.14 -8.53
C GLY A 220 15.29 1.94 -7.41
N HIS A 221 14.38 2.87 -7.69
CA HIS A 221 13.64 3.59 -6.65
C HIS A 221 12.78 2.63 -5.83
N THR A 222 12.84 2.76 -4.51
CA THR A 222 12.03 1.93 -3.59
C THR A 222 10.63 2.48 -3.50
N ILE A 223 9.64 1.69 -3.92
CA ILE A 223 8.23 2.06 -3.82
C ILE A 223 7.59 1.29 -2.65
N VAL A 224 7.12 2.02 -1.66
CA VAL A 224 6.43 1.48 -0.49
C VAL A 224 5.00 1.07 -0.87
N ALA A 225 4.47 0.04 -0.20
CA ALA A 225 3.11 -0.49 -0.40
C ALA A 225 2.81 -1.02 -1.82
N ALA A 226 3.82 -1.17 -2.68
CA ALA A 226 3.68 -1.77 -4.01
C ALA A 226 4.00 -3.26 -3.97
N ARG A 227 3.07 -4.11 -4.43
CA ARG A 227 3.34 -5.54 -4.64
C ARG A 227 4.17 -5.78 -5.90
N ASP A 228 4.00 -4.94 -6.90
CA ASP A 228 4.85 -4.86 -8.09
C ASP A 228 5.40 -3.42 -8.25
N PRO A 229 6.59 -3.11 -7.72
CA PRO A 229 7.15 -1.76 -7.77
C PRO A 229 7.41 -1.24 -9.19
N ARG A 230 7.55 -2.13 -10.18
CA ARG A 230 7.83 -1.73 -11.57
C ARG A 230 6.70 -0.87 -12.15
N LEU A 231 5.45 -1.15 -11.77
CA LEU A 231 4.28 -0.39 -12.24
C LEU A 231 4.27 1.08 -11.79
N PHE A 232 5.16 1.47 -10.87
CA PHE A 232 5.22 2.80 -10.27
C PHE A 232 6.53 3.53 -10.52
N ARG A 233 7.52 2.88 -11.14
CA ARG A 233 8.84 3.48 -11.37
C ARG A 233 8.93 4.30 -12.63
N THR A 234 8.10 3.99 -13.63
CA THR A 234 7.95 4.80 -14.83
C THR A 234 6.71 5.66 -14.72
N ARG A 235 6.71 6.81 -15.36
CA ARG A 235 5.56 7.69 -15.43
C ARG A 235 5.58 8.57 -16.68
N ARG A 236 4.42 9.03 -17.07
CA ARG A 236 4.28 10.21 -17.94
C ARG A 236 4.03 11.42 -17.06
N GLU A 237 4.67 12.55 -17.35
CA GLU A 237 4.47 13.79 -16.61
C GLU A 237 4.34 15.02 -17.53
N GLY A 238 3.61 16.03 -17.08
CA GLY A 238 3.36 17.26 -17.81
C GLY A 238 1.89 17.64 -17.88
N THR A 239 1.51 18.33 -18.95
CA THR A 239 0.14 18.46 -19.43
C THR A 239 -0.04 17.46 -20.56
N PHE A 240 -0.90 16.48 -20.41
CA PHE A 240 -1.08 15.40 -21.37
C PHE A 240 -2.49 14.81 -21.33
N SER A 241 -2.83 14.09 -22.40
CA SER A 241 -4.07 13.34 -22.51
C SER A 241 -3.84 11.93 -23.05
N TYR A 242 -4.83 11.09 -22.87
CA TYR A 242 -4.93 9.76 -23.50
C TYR A 242 -6.27 9.63 -24.20
N ASP A 243 -6.24 9.20 -25.46
CA ASP A 243 -7.41 8.91 -26.28
C ASP A 243 -7.47 7.39 -26.54
N ILE A 244 -8.00 6.66 -25.60
CA ILE A 244 -7.93 5.19 -25.57
C ILE A 244 -9.12 4.60 -26.34
N PRO A 245 -8.90 3.93 -27.49
CA PRO A 245 -9.99 3.30 -28.24
C PRO A 245 -10.56 2.11 -27.47
N LEU A 246 -11.88 2.08 -27.30
CA LEU A 246 -12.61 1.05 -26.60
C LEU A 246 -13.84 0.60 -27.40
N GLN A 247 -14.18 -0.67 -27.32
CA GLN A 247 -15.45 -1.16 -27.82
C GLN A 247 -16.62 -0.58 -27.01
N PRO A 248 -17.83 -0.41 -27.60
CA PRO A 248 -18.99 -0.02 -26.82
C PRO A 248 -19.21 -0.94 -25.62
N GLY A 249 -19.32 -0.34 -24.43
CA GLY A 249 -19.46 -1.10 -23.18
C GLY A 249 -19.30 -0.23 -21.95
N ILE A 250 -19.36 -0.86 -20.79
CA ILE A 250 -19.11 -0.24 -19.48
C ILE A 250 -17.80 -0.80 -18.96
N TYR A 251 -17.00 0.09 -18.39
CA TYR A 251 -15.65 -0.20 -17.95
C TYR A 251 -15.39 0.27 -16.52
N GLU A 252 -14.44 -0.38 -15.89
CA GLU A 252 -13.74 0.05 -14.70
C GLU A 252 -12.36 0.55 -15.10
N MET A 253 -11.86 1.54 -14.39
CA MET A 253 -10.51 2.07 -14.60
C MET A 253 -9.76 2.12 -13.29
N ARG A 254 -8.47 1.77 -13.33
CA ARG A 254 -7.52 2.04 -12.26
C ARG A 254 -6.39 2.89 -12.78
N LEU A 255 -6.10 3.97 -12.05
CA LEU A 255 -4.95 4.84 -12.28
C LEU A 255 -3.92 4.60 -11.18
N TYR A 256 -2.67 4.44 -11.57
CA TYR A 256 -1.54 4.11 -10.69
C TYR A 256 -0.63 5.32 -10.54
N PHE A 257 -0.28 5.67 -9.32
CA PHE A 257 0.54 6.83 -9.00
C PHE A 257 1.61 6.49 -7.97
N ALA A 258 2.77 7.08 -8.08
CA ALA A 258 3.76 7.21 -7.02
C ALA A 258 4.56 8.50 -7.23
N GLU A 259 4.72 9.30 -6.16
CA GLU A 259 5.57 10.47 -6.24
C GLU A 259 7.02 10.09 -5.93
N THR A 260 7.88 10.19 -6.94
CA THR A 260 9.29 9.79 -6.86
C THR A 260 10.27 10.94 -7.10
N LEU A 261 9.75 12.15 -7.33
CA LEU A 261 10.55 13.35 -7.55
C LEU A 261 10.51 14.28 -6.33
N TYR A 262 9.33 14.55 -5.82
CA TYR A 262 9.10 15.38 -4.62
C TYR A 262 8.99 14.52 -3.37
N GLY A 263 9.27 15.09 -2.19
CA GLY A 263 9.26 14.45 -0.90
C GLY A 263 10.58 14.61 -0.13
N GLU A 264 10.56 14.40 1.18
CA GLU A 264 11.72 14.61 2.04
C GLU A 264 12.98 13.82 1.62
N ASN A 265 12.79 12.65 1.02
CA ASN A 265 13.87 11.74 0.61
C ASN A 265 14.08 11.70 -0.91
N ASN A 266 13.36 12.51 -1.65
CA ASN A 266 13.45 12.57 -3.11
C ASN A 266 14.29 13.75 -3.59
N VAL A 267 14.76 13.68 -4.84
CA VAL A 267 15.78 14.58 -5.40
C VAL A 267 15.36 16.05 -5.37
N ALA A 268 14.07 16.33 -5.62
CA ALA A 268 13.57 17.70 -5.63
C ALA A 268 13.18 18.23 -4.24
N GLY A 269 13.22 17.40 -3.20
CA GLY A 269 12.74 17.78 -1.87
C GLY A 269 11.25 18.11 -1.87
N GLY A 270 10.83 18.98 -0.93
CA GLY A 270 9.41 19.36 -0.80
C GLY A 270 8.59 18.37 0.01
N GLY A 271 7.28 18.34 -0.22
CA GLY A 271 6.34 17.51 0.54
C GLY A 271 4.93 17.65 -0.01
N GLU A 272 3.92 17.67 0.88
CA GLU A 272 2.52 17.93 0.51
C GLU A 272 2.43 19.23 -0.31
N THR A 273 1.50 19.27 -1.26
CA THR A 273 1.27 20.38 -2.20
C THR A 273 2.39 20.67 -3.19
N SER A 274 3.50 19.92 -3.16
CA SER A 274 4.55 20.06 -4.16
C SER A 274 4.07 19.70 -5.57
N ARG A 275 3.09 18.80 -5.69
CA ARG A 275 2.45 18.47 -6.97
C ARG A 275 0.94 18.34 -6.77
N ILE A 276 0.19 19.20 -7.47
CA ILE A 276 -1.27 19.18 -7.49
C ILE A 276 -1.75 19.18 -8.93
N PHE A 277 -2.66 18.26 -9.27
CA PHE A 277 -3.24 18.17 -10.59
C PHE A 277 -4.67 17.61 -10.57
N SER A 278 -5.37 17.77 -11.67
CA SER A 278 -6.69 17.20 -11.86
C SER A 278 -6.69 16.19 -13.00
N VAL A 279 -7.57 15.21 -12.92
CA VAL A 279 -7.81 14.23 -13.98
C VAL A 279 -9.29 14.23 -14.34
N SER A 280 -9.59 14.30 -15.63
CA SER A 280 -10.96 14.14 -16.15
C SER A 280 -11.05 12.93 -17.08
N ALA A 281 -12.24 12.30 -17.11
CA ALA A 281 -12.60 11.23 -18.03
C ALA A 281 -13.80 11.68 -18.85
N ASN A 282 -13.69 11.73 -20.19
CA ASN A 282 -14.70 12.29 -21.11
C ASN A 282 -15.21 13.68 -20.67
N GLY A 283 -14.31 14.53 -20.14
CA GLY A 283 -14.63 15.86 -19.66
C GLY A 283 -15.23 15.91 -18.25
N ALA A 284 -15.61 14.79 -17.65
CA ALA A 284 -16.07 14.75 -16.25
C ALA A 284 -14.88 14.60 -15.29
N PRO A 285 -14.77 15.40 -14.21
CA PRO A 285 -13.69 15.28 -13.26
C PRO A 285 -13.76 13.94 -12.51
N VAL A 286 -12.65 13.20 -12.46
CA VAL A 286 -12.49 11.96 -11.68
C VAL A 286 -11.53 12.13 -10.51
N LEU A 287 -10.54 13.04 -10.64
CA LEU A 287 -9.67 13.49 -9.55
C LEU A 287 -9.58 15.01 -9.62
N SER A 288 -9.84 15.70 -8.51
CA SER A 288 -9.75 17.15 -8.42
C SER A 288 -8.70 17.53 -7.37
N SER A 289 -7.79 18.44 -7.74
CA SER A 289 -6.70 18.92 -6.86
C SER A 289 -5.97 17.76 -6.15
N PHE A 290 -5.61 16.75 -6.93
CA PHE A 290 -5.02 15.52 -6.41
C PHE A 290 -3.53 15.73 -6.08
N ASP A 291 -3.16 15.38 -4.86
CA ASP A 291 -1.80 15.42 -4.33
C ASP A 291 -1.41 14.02 -3.87
N VAL A 292 -0.53 13.35 -4.61
CA VAL A 292 -0.09 11.97 -4.28
C VAL A 292 0.58 11.90 -2.91
N ILE A 293 1.42 12.89 -2.57
CA ILE A 293 2.08 12.94 -1.25
C ILE A 293 1.04 13.17 -0.16
N GLY A 294 0.11 14.09 -0.36
CA GLY A 294 -0.99 14.37 0.57
C GLY A 294 -1.87 13.15 0.83
N GLU A 295 -1.98 12.23 -0.12
CA GLU A 295 -2.82 11.04 0.01
C GLU A 295 -2.10 9.85 0.66
N VAL A 296 -0.84 9.58 0.28
CA VAL A 296 -0.15 8.34 0.69
C VAL A 296 1.30 8.55 1.14
N GLY A 297 1.86 9.76 1.02
CA GLY A 297 3.28 10.04 1.24
C GLY A 297 4.11 9.87 -0.04
N ASP A 298 5.37 10.32 0.04
CA ASP A 298 6.34 10.15 -1.03
C ASP A 298 6.73 8.67 -1.22
N SER A 299 7.18 8.33 -2.40
CA SER A 299 7.69 6.98 -2.73
C SER A 299 6.72 5.84 -2.37
N THR A 300 5.42 6.15 -2.30
CA THR A 300 4.37 5.21 -1.91
C THR A 300 3.38 4.99 -3.06
N ALA A 301 3.05 3.73 -3.31
CA ALA A 301 2.08 3.36 -4.34
C ALA A 301 0.67 3.82 -3.97
N ASP A 302 0.01 4.52 -4.89
CA ASP A 302 -1.41 4.83 -4.82
C ASP A 302 -2.14 4.33 -6.06
N ILE A 303 -3.26 3.65 -5.87
CA ILE A 303 -4.13 3.18 -6.94
C ILE A 303 -5.51 3.77 -6.72
N ARG A 304 -6.06 4.42 -7.74
CA ARG A 304 -7.41 4.98 -7.73
C ARG A 304 -8.31 4.20 -8.65
N ALA A 305 -9.46 3.78 -8.16
CA ALA A 305 -10.44 2.98 -8.91
C ALA A 305 -11.68 3.81 -9.25
N PHE A 306 -12.17 3.60 -10.47
CA PHE A 306 -13.36 4.27 -11.02
C PHE A 306 -14.24 3.24 -11.69
N LYS A 307 -15.57 3.42 -11.64
CA LYS A 307 -16.57 2.53 -12.24
C LYS A 307 -17.52 3.26 -13.16
N GLY A 308 -18.21 2.54 -14.02
CA GLY A 308 -19.29 3.08 -14.85
C GLY A 308 -18.80 3.97 -15.99
N LEU A 309 -17.55 3.80 -16.44
CA LEU A 309 -17.01 4.53 -17.57
C LEU A 309 -17.46 3.91 -18.89
N SER A 310 -17.70 4.73 -19.91
CA SER A 310 -18.02 4.29 -21.27
C SER A 310 -17.21 5.12 -22.27
N PRO A 311 -16.87 4.57 -23.45
CA PRO A 311 -16.28 5.38 -24.49
C PRO A 311 -17.24 6.49 -24.92
N ALA A 312 -16.70 7.61 -25.38
CA ALA A 312 -17.46 8.70 -25.98
C ALA A 312 -18.01 8.30 -27.38
N ALA A 313 -18.72 9.20 -28.02
CA ALA A 313 -19.36 8.91 -29.34
C ALA A 313 -18.37 8.57 -30.44
N ASP A 314 -17.12 8.98 -30.31
CA ASP A 314 -16.03 8.64 -31.25
C ASP A 314 -15.37 7.27 -30.97
N GLY A 315 -15.88 6.51 -29.99
CA GLY A 315 -15.37 5.20 -29.61
C GLY A 315 -14.11 5.23 -28.75
N LYS A 316 -13.81 6.35 -28.07
CA LYS A 316 -12.64 6.50 -27.23
C LYS A 316 -13.01 6.90 -25.82
N LEU A 317 -12.18 6.51 -24.87
CA LEU A 317 -12.15 7.10 -23.52
C LEU A 317 -11.08 8.19 -23.48
N HIS A 318 -11.53 9.43 -23.29
CA HIS A 318 -10.64 10.60 -23.22
C HIS A 318 -10.25 10.85 -21.76
N LEU A 319 -8.97 10.71 -21.45
CA LEU A 319 -8.41 11.06 -20.15
C LEU A 319 -7.56 12.31 -20.31
N LYS A 320 -7.77 13.33 -19.48
CA LYS A 320 -6.99 14.56 -19.49
C LYS A 320 -6.36 14.79 -18.13
N PHE A 321 -5.05 15.04 -18.13
CA PHE A 321 -4.25 15.31 -16.94
C PHE A 321 -3.80 16.77 -16.97
N GLU A 322 -4.31 17.56 -16.04
CA GLU A 322 -4.12 19.01 -16.00
C GLU A 322 -3.39 19.43 -14.73
N PRO A 323 -2.16 19.96 -14.87
CA PRO A 323 -1.40 20.42 -13.71
C PRO A 323 -2.02 21.70 -13.11
N GLN A 324 -1.96 21.80 -11.78
CA GLN A 324 -2.26 23.01 -11.02
C GLN A 324 -0.99 23.54 -10.35
N THR A 325 -0.20 22.65 -9.73
CA THR A 325 1.13 22.95 -9.17
C THR A 325 2.07 21.86 -9.64
N ASN A 326 3.10 22.23 -10.40
CA ASN A 326 4.04 21.32 -11.06
C ASN A 326 3.37 20.29 -12.00
N PRO A 327 4.11 19.59 -12.84
CA PRO A 327 3.56 18.67 -13.85
C PRO A 327 2.65 17.59 -13.27
N ALA A 328 1.52 17.28 -13.93
CA ALA A 328 0.70 16.11 -13.59
C ALA A 328 1.44 14.81 -13.88
N ILE A 329 1.09 13.72 -13.22
CA ILE A 329 1.73 12.40 -13.42
C ILE A 329 0.71 11.28 -13.51
N VAL A 330 1.10 10.17 -14.18
CA VAL A 330 0.49 8.85 -14.06
C VAL A 330 1.54 7.77 -14.37
N SER A 331 1.54 6.68 -13.60
CA SER A 331 2.51 5.59 -13.75
C SER A 331 1.96 4.41 -14.56
N ALA A 332 0.67 4.09 -14.43
CA ALA A 332 0.01 3.09 -15.25
C ALA A 332 -1.50 3.34 -15.33
N ILE A 333 -2.13 2.84 -16.39
CA ILE A 333 -3.56 2.92 -16.65
C ILE A 333 -4.06 1.51 -16.92
N GLU A 334 -5.05 1.06 -16.15
CA GLU A 334 -5.74 -0.23 -16.36
C GLU A 334 -7.21 0.05 -16.60
N ILE A 335 -7.75 -0.49 -17.70
CA ILE A 335 -9.17 -0.41 -18.06
C ILE A 335 -9.63 -1.84 -18.28
N THR A 336 -10.66 -2.24 -17.55
CA THR A 336 -11.23 -3.58 -17.58
C THR A 336 -12.74 -3.52 -17.82
N PRO A 337 -13.37 -4.57 -18.35
CA PRO A 337 -14.82 -4.65 -18.43
C PRO A 337 -15.45 -4.40 -17.05
N GLY A 338 -16.55 -3.70 -17.04
CA GLY A 338 -17.34 -3.38 -15.85
C GLY A 338 -18.81 -3.63 -16.04
N VAL A 339 -19.60 -3.26 -15.05
CA VAL A 339 -21.08 -3.32 -15.11
C VAL A 339 -21.68 -1.98 -14.69
N ALA A 340 -22.90 -1.71 -15.12
CA ALA A 340 -23.57 -0.46 -14.82
C ALA A 340 -23.77 -0.29 -13.31
N GLY A 341 -23.35 0.86 -12.79
CA GLY A 341 -23.63 1.30 -11.43
C GLY A 341 -22.89 0.57 -10.31
N LYS A 342 -22.20 -0.54 -10.59
CA LYS A 342 -21.52 -1.35 -9.60
C LYS A 342 -20.06 -1.61 -9.97
N LEU A 343 -19.21 -1.77 -8.96
CA LEU A 343 -17.87 -2.33 -9.11
C LEU A 343 -17.99 -3.86 -9.20
N LEU A 344 -17.26 -4.47 -10.12
CA LEU A 344 -17.12 -5.93 -10.14
C LEU A 344 -16.45 -6.42 -8.84
N PRO A 345 -16.82 -7.61 -8.33
CA PRO A 345 -16.24 -8.12 -7.10
C PRO A 345 -14.71 -8.22 -7.18
N VAL A 346 -14.02 -7.59 -6.24
CA VAL A 346 -12.56 -7.71 -6.08
C VAL A 346 -12.29 -8.95 -5.24
N ARG A 347 -11.65 -9.96 -5.84
CA ARG A 347 -11.34 -11.24 -5.19
C ARG A 347 -9.84 -11.43 -5.11
N VAL A 348 -9.33 -11.70 -3.91
CA VAL A 348 -7.91 -11.92 -3.65
C VAL A 348 -7.75 -13.21 -2.84
N ALA A 349 -6.91 -14.11 -3.32
CA ALA A 349 -6.51 -15.32 -2.61
C ALA A 349 -5.07 -15.19 -2.12
N SER A 350 -4.78 -15.70 -0.94
CA SER A 350 -3.42 -15.72 -0.38
C SER A 350 -2.56 -16.76 -1.11
N ARG A 351 -2.22 -16.48 -2.37
CA ARG A 351 -1.45 -17.31 -3.29
C ARG A 351 -0.49 -16.47 -4.10
N ASP A 352 0.54 -17.09 -4.65
CA ASP A 352 1.52 -16.44 -5.52
C ASP A 352 1.08 -16.33 -6.99
N HIS A 353 -0.02 -16.99 -7.36
CA HIS A 353 -0.61 -16.97 -8.69
C HIS A 353 -2.15 -16.90 -8.62
N PRO A 354 -2.83 -16.41 -9.65
CA PRO A 354 -4.29 -16.39 -9.73
C PRO A 354 -4.90 -17.78 -9.61
N TYR A 355 -6.11 -17.85 -9.07
CA TYR A 355 -6.84 -19.09 -8.89
C TYR A 355 -8.25 -18.95 -9.44
N THR A 356 -8.71 -19.94 -10.20
CA THR A 356 -10.10 -20.04 -10.64
C THR A 356 -10.80 -21.10 -9.80
N ASP A 357 -11.84 -20.68 -9.07
CA ASP A 357 -12.60 -21.59 -8.22
C ASP A 357 -13.58 -22.49 -9.02
N LYS A 358 -14.21 -23.42 -8.32
CA LYS A 358 -15.15 -24.38 -8.94
C LYS A 358 -16.38 -23.73 -9.57
N GLN A 359 -16.70 -22.49 -9.22
CA GLN A 359 -17.78 -21.70 -9.83
C GLN A 359 -17.29 -20.87 -11.02
N GLY A 360 -16.01 -20.99 -11.41
CA GLY A 360 -15.41 -20.20 -12.49
C GLY A 360 -15.06 -18.77 -12.11
N ARG A 361 -15.11 -18.40 -10.79
CA ARG A 361 -14.73 -17.08 -10.33
C ARG A 361 -13.21 -16.99 -10.24
N VAL A 362 -12.65 -15.93 -10.83
CA VAL A 362 -11.21 -15.67 -10.78
C VAL A 362 -10.86 -14.91 -9.49
N TRP A 363 -9.91 -15.44 -8.76
CA TRP A 363 -9.28 -14.83 -7.59
C TRP A 363 -7.89 -14.36 -7.98
N ALA A 364 -7.62 -13.07 -7.85
CA ALA A 364 -6.29 -12.54 -8.05
C ALA A 364 -5.31 -13.17 -7.05
N ALA A 365 -4.04 -13.28 -7.44
CA ALA A 365 -2.98 -13.57 -6.50
C ALA A 365 -2.99 -12.52 -5.38
N ASP A 366 -2.26 -12.77 -4.31
CA ASP A 366 -2.14 -11.98 -3.09
C ASP A 366 -1.80 -10.49 -3.34
N ASP A 367 -2.70 -9.80 -4.05
CA ASP A 367 -2.62 -8.37 -4.39
C ASP A 367 -3.11 -7.50 -3.22
N PHE A 368 -2.84 -6.20 -3.29
CA PHE A 368 -3.22 -5.19 -2.28
C PHE A 368 -2.73 -5.46 -0.85
N SER A 369 -1.95 -6.52 -0.63
CA SER A 369 -1.48 -6.93 0.69
C SER A 369 -0.14 -6.29 1.06
N SER A 370 0.07 -6.03 2.33
CA SER A 370 1.36 -5.69 2.93
C SER A 370 1.54 -6.36 4.29
N GLY A 371 2.79 -6.62 4.65
CA GLY A 371 3.12 -7.36 5.86
C GLY A 371 2.86 -8.86 5.78
N GLY A 372 3.25 -9.57 6.82
CA GLY A 372 3.10 -11.02 6.93
C GLY A 372 3.87 -11.84 5.89
N GLN A 373 3.63 -13.14 5.91
CA GLN A 373 4.25 -14.13 5.02
C GLN A 373 3.18 -15.00 4.37
N LEU A 374 3.45 -15.39 3.13
CA LEU A 374 2.60 -16.27 2.34
C LEU A 374 3.06 -17.72 2.47
N VAL A 375 2.14 -18.66 2.69
CA VAL A 375 2.43 -20.09 2.76
C VAL A 375 1.31 -20.90 2.13
N MET A 376 1.67 -22.05 1.56
CA MET A 376 0.70 -23.05 1.07
C MET A 376 0.59 -24.20 2.09
N ARG A 377 -0.62 -24.49 2.55
CA ARG A 377 -0.86 -25.58 3.49
C ARG A 377 -1.19 -26.88 2.76
N PRO A 378 -0.58 -28.01 3.15
CA PRO A 378 -0.79 -29.29 2.45
C PRO A 378 -2.11 -29.97 2.78
N LYS A 379 -2.70 -29.68 3.95
CA LYS A 379 -3.90 -30.39 4.44
C LYS A 379 -5.17 -29.89 3.74
N PRO A 380 -6.11 -30.79 3.44
CA PRO A 380 -7.41 -30.40 2.91
C PRO A 380 -8.23 -29.64 3.95
N VAL A 381 -9.11 -28.77 3.47
CA VAL A 381 -10.05 -27.99 4.27
C VAL A 381 -11.44 -28.59 4.16
N ALA A 382 -12.12 -28.77 5.30
CA ALA A 382 -13.50 -29.26 5.35
C ALA A 382 -14.50 -28.09 5.36
N ASN A 383 -15.77 -28.38 5.12
CA ASN A 383 -16.89 -27.42 5.18
C ASN A 383 -16.79 -26.23 4.22
N MET A 384 -16.17 -26.44 3.06
CA MET A 384 -16.08 -25.45 1.99
C MET A 384 -16.47 -26.08 0.68
N GLU A 385 -17.18 -25.31 -0.14
CA GLU A 385 -17.52 -25.71 -1.51
C GLU A 385 -16.26 -25.86 -2.38
N ASP A 386 -15.31 -24.94 -2.19
CA ASP A 386 -13.99 -25.02 -2.80
C ASP A 386 -12.88 -24.99 -1.72
N PRO A 387 -12.49 -26.17 -1.21
CA PRO A 387 -11.45 -26.28 -0.20
C PRO A 387 -10.07 -25.82 -0.68
N GLU A 388 -9.80 -25.91 -1.98
CA GLU A 388 -8.52 -25.56 -2.56
C GLU A 388 -8.24 -24.05 -2.45
N LEU A 389 -9.27 -23.20 -2.49
CA LEU A 389 -9.16 -21.75 -2.28
C LEU A 389 -8.45 -21.42 -0.95
N LEU A 390 -8.71 -22.19 0.10
CA LEU A 390 -8.20 -21.91 1.45
C LEU A 390 -6.85 -22.58 1.78
N ARG A 391 -6.19 -23.21 0.81
CA ARG A 391 -4.86 -23.78 1.02
C ARG A 391 -3.76 -22.72 1.11
N GLY A 392 -3.94 -21.60 0.44
CA GLY A 392 -3.08 -20.44 0.62
C GLY A 392 -3.41 -19.70 1.92
N GLU A 393 -2.41 -19.27 2.66
CA GLU A 393 -2.54 -18.53 3.91
C GLU A 393 -1.50 -17.41 3.94
N ARG A 394 -1.95 -16.19 4.22
CA ARG A 394 -1.06 -15.10 4.61
C ARG A 394 -1.18 -14.90 6.12
N TYR A 395 -0.06 -14.96 6.84
CA TYR A 395 -0.03 -14.83 8.31
C TYR A 395 0.97 -13.77 8.77
N GLY A 396 0.68 -13.12 9.89
CA GLY A 396 1.51 -12.06 10.48
C GLY A 396 0.71 -10.83 10.87
N ASN A 397 1.36 -9.66 10.86
CA ASN A 397 0.68 -8.37 10.83
C ASN A 397 0.22 -8.09 9.40
N LEU A 398 -1.07 -8.06 9.17
CA LEU A 398 -1.62 -7.99 7.82
C LEU A 398 -2.36 -6.69 7.58
N THR A 399 -2.07 -6.06 6.44
CA THR A 399 -2.84 -4.93 5.94
C THR A 399 -3.16 -5.16 4.47
N TYR A 400 -4.43 -4.99 4.10
CA TYR A 400 -4.88 -4.94 2.72
C TYR A 400 -5.41 -3.54 2.42
N VAL A 401 -4.96 -2.92 1.33
CA VAL A 401 -5.38 -1.57 0.89
C VAL A 401 -6.04 -1.70 -0.46
N ILE A 402 -7.35 -1.86 -0.46
CA ILE A 402 -8.13 -2.19 -1.66
C ILE A 402 -8.74 -0.91 -2.22
N PRO A 403 -8.34 -0.47 -3.43
CA PRO A 403 -8.90 0.72 -4.07
C PRO A 403 -10.33 0.43 -4.55
N VAL A 404 -11.26 1.27 -4.14
CA VAL A 404 -12.66 1.19 -4.55
C VAL A 404 -13.23 2.60 -4.78
N PRO A 405 -14.13 2.80 -5.75
CA PRO A 405 -14.84 4.07 -5.91
C PRO A 405 -15.79 4.32 -4.73
N PRO A 406 -16.31 5.56 -4.58
CA PRO A 406 -17.33 5.85 -3.58
C PRO A 406 -18.52 4.88 -3.71
N GLY A 407 -18.98 4.35 -2.58
CA GLY A 407 -20.04 3.35 -2.55
C GLY A 407 -20.13 2.65 -1.19
N ARG A 408 -20.99 1.64 -1.13
CA ARG A 408 -21.16 0.78 0.04
C ARG A 408 -20.83 -0.66 -0.34
N TYR A 409 -20.05 -1.32 0.51
CA TYR A 409 -19.45 -2.61 0.17
C TYR A 409 -19.69 -3.67 1.24
N GLY A 410 -19.83 -4.91 0.79
CA GLY A 410 -19.69 -6.10 1.61
C GLY A 410 -18.25 -6.62 1.53
N LEU A 411 -17.76 -7.17 2.61
CA LEU A 411 -16.43 -7.77 2.72
C LEU A 411 -16.59 -9.19 3.25
N ASN A 412 -16.29 -10.18 2.42
CA ASN A 412 -16.25 -11.59 2.81
C ASN A 412 -14.80 -11.98 3.10
N LEU A 413 -14.51 -12.36 4.34
CA LEU A 413 -13.19 -12.84 4.76
C LEU A 413 -13.23 -14.35 4.92
N TYR A 414 -12.26 -15.03 4.32
CA TYR A 414 -12.18 -16.49 4.27
C TYR A 414 -11.03 -16.98 5.13
N PHE A 415 -11.30 -17.90 6.04
CA PHE A 415 -10.35 -18.41 7.04
C PHE A 415 -10.36 -19.92 7.14
N THR A 416 -9.21 -20.50 7.51
CA THR A 416 -9.11 -21.87 8.04
C THR A 416 -7.92 -22.00 8.96
N GLU A 417 -8.14 -22.45 10.22
CA GLU A 417 -7.01 -22.70 11.12
C GLU A 417 -6.28 -23.99 10.71
N ALA A 418 -5.10 -23.83 10.09
CA ALA A 418 -4.30 -24.94 9.60
C ALA A 418 -3.00 -25.19 10.39
N TRP A 419 -2.67 -24.32 11.36
CA TRP A 419 -1.43 -24.39 12.12
C TRP A 419 -1.65 -24.91 13.56
N PHE A 420 -2.67 -24.40 14.25
CA PHE A 420 -3.05 -24.82 15.58
C PHE A 420 -4.13 -25.89 15.55
N GLY A 421 -4.21 -26.70 16.61
CA GLY A 421 -5.25 -27.69 16.84
C GLY A 421 -4.75 -29.14 16.85
N PRO A 422 -5.61 -30.09 17.23
CA PRO A 422 -5.30 -31.51 17.30
C PRO A 422 -4.76 -32.05 15.97
N GLY A 423 -3.65 -32.75 16.02
CA GLY A 423 -3.00 -33.31 14.82
C GLY A 423 -2.30 -32.30 13.91
N ASN A 424 -2.22 -31.03 14.30
CA ASN A 424 -1.41 -30.00 13.67
C ASN A 424 -0.06 -29.83 14.39
N PHE A 425 0.92 -29.20 13.70
CA PHE A 425 2.30 -29.10 14.18
C PHE A 425 2.41 -28.38 15.53
N ALA A 426 1.68 -27.29 15.72
CA ALA A 426 1.74 -26.48 16.93
C ALA A 426 0.84 -26.99 18.08
N GLY A 427 -0.02 -27.98 17.82
CA GLY A 427 -1.02 -28.38 18.82
C GLY A 427 -1.98 -27.25 19.18
N GLY A 428 -2.45 -27.22 20.45
CA GLY A 428 -3.33 -26.15 20.92
C GLY A 428 -4.79 -26.32 20.48
N GLY A 429 -5.50 -25.21 20.32
CA GLY A 429 -6.93 -25.18 20.00
C GLY A 429 -7.52 -23.78 20.21
N ILE A 430 -8.70 -23.72 20.87
CA ILE A 430 -9.33 -22.43 21.22
C ILE A 430 -8.35 -21.55 21.99
N GLY A 431 -8.23 -20.27 21.59
CA GLY A 431 -7.33 -19.30 22.20
C GLY A 431 -5.89 -19.32 21.69
N SER A 432 -5.53 -20.29 20.82
CA SER A 432 -4.16 -20.37 20.30
C SER A 432 -3.85 -19.29 19.27
N ARG A 433 -4.85 -18.80 18.53
CA ARG A 433 -4.73 -17.67 17.61
C ARG A 433 -5.86 -16.69 17.87
N ILE A 434 -5.50 -15.49 18.30
CA ILE A 434 -6.48 -14.41 18.53
C ILE A 434 -5.98 -13.14 17.87
N PHE A 435 -6.84 -12.47 17.15
CA PHE A 435 -6.52 -11.19 16.51
C PHE A 435 -7.76 -10.30 16.37
N ASP A 436 -7.53 -9.02 16.21
CA ASP A 436 -8.57 -8.04 15.92
C ASP A 436 -8.66 -7.80 14.40
N ILE A 437 -9.88 -7.62 13.90
CA ILE A 437 -10.16 -7.27 12.51
C ILE A 437 -10.69 -5.85 12.49
N LEU A 438 -9.91 -4.94 11.88
CA LEU A 438 -10.27 -3.52 11.73
C LEU A 438 -10.46 -3.19 10.26
N CYS A 439 -11.41 -2.31 9.97
CA CYS A 439 -11.57 -1.73 8.66
C CYS A 439 -11.60 -0.20 8.78
N ASN A 440 -10.77 0.48 7.99
CA ASN A 440 -10.60 1.95 8.04
C ASN A 440 -10.38 2.48 9.46
N GLY A 441 -9.66 1.71 10.30
CA GLY A 441 -9.37 2.05 11.70
C GLY A 441 -10.49 1.69 12.69
N VAL A 442 -11.66 1.24 12.23
CA VAL A 442 -12.78 0.82 13.08
C VAL A 442 -12.71 -0.69 13.32
N ALA A 443 -12.79 -1.13 14.57
CA ALA A 443 -12.79 -2.54 14.92
C ALA A 443 -14.14 -3.19 14.54
N LEU A 444 -14.11 -4.11 13.59
CA LEU A 444 -15.29 -4.89 13.17
C LEU A 444 -15.45 -6.17 13.97
N ARG A 445 -14.34 -6.79 14.38
CA ARG A 445 -14.29 -7.93 15.30
C ARG A 445 -13.10 -7.76 16.23
N ARG A 446 -13.32 -8.00 17.52
CA ARG A 446 -12.26 -8.06 18.53
C ARG A 446 -12.09 -9.49 19.02
N SER A 447 -10.85 -9.85 19.34
CA SER A 447 -10.49 -11.17 19.88
C SER A 447 -11.06 -12.32 19.03
N PHE A 448 -10.99 -12.17 17.70
CA PHE A 448 -11.47 -13.19 16.76
C PHE A 448 -10.57 -14.42 16.83
N ASP A 449 -11.20 -15.60 16.95
CA ASP A 449 -10.54 -16.90 17.07
C ASP A 449 -11.12 -17.83 16.00
N ILE A 450 -10.32 -18.10 14.96
CA ILE A 450 -10.76 -18.94 13.82
C ILE A 450 -11.15 -20.34 14.29
N PHE A 451 -10.36 -20.95 15.19
CA PHE A 451 -10.63 -22.30 15.67
C PHE A 451 -11.99 -22.39 16.37
N ARG A 452 -12.31 -21.38 17.19
CA ARG A 452 -13.60 -21.29 17.89
C ARG A 452 -14.75 -21.12 16.92
N GLU A 453 -14.63 -20.14 16.00
CA GLU A 453 -15.71 -19.77 15.08
C GLU A 453 -15.96 -20.85 14.01
N ALA A 454 -14.91 -21.54 13.53
CA ALA A 454 -15.03 -22.65 12.58
C ALA A 454 -15.43 -23.96 13.23
N GLY A 455 -15.39 -24.07 14.57
CA GLY A 455 -15.65 -25.29 15.32
C GLY A 455 -14.55 -26.33 15.19
N GLY A 456 -13.29 -25.89 15.03
CA GLY A 456 -12.10 -26.75 14.95
C GLY A 456 -11.12 -26.35 13.88
N ASN A 457 -9.96 -27.02 13.84
CA ASN A 457 -8.94 -26.83 12.83
C ASN A 457 -9.30 -27.52 11.50
N GLY A 458 -8.73 -27.00 10.40
CA GLY A 458 -8.94 -27.55 9.07
C GLY A 458 -10.38 -27.42 8.55
N ARG A 459 -11.16 -26.52 9.12
CA ARG A 459 -12.53 -26.21 8.72
C ARG A 459 -12.58 -24.81 8.15
N GLY A 460 -13.22 -24.66 6.98
CA GLY A 460 -13.39 -23.37 6.34
C GLY A 460 -14.46 -22.53 7.05
N LEU A 461 -14.20 -21.23 7.13
CA LEU A 461 -15.06 -20.21 7.71
C LEU A 461 -15.14 -19.02 6.77
N ILE A 462 -16.33 -18.51 6.51
CA ILE A 462 -16.55 -17.25 5.81
C ILE A 462 -17.15 -16.27 6.83
N LEU A 463 -16.49 -15.14 7.02
CA LEU A 463 -16.97 -14.04 7.85
C LEU A 463 -17.50 -12.93 6.94
N PRO A 464 -18.82 -12.80 6.78
CA PRO A 464 -19.40 -11.69 6.03
C PRO A 464 -19.48 -10.43 6.90
N LEU A 465 -19.09 -9.29 6.34
CA LEU A 465 -19.16 -7.96 6.92
C LEU A 465 -19.82 -7.05 5.90
N HIS A 466 -20.79 -6.24 6.31
CA HIS A 466 -21.62 -5.44 5.41
C HIS A 466 -21.55 -3.97 5.72
N GLY A 467 -21.91 -3.13 4.73
CA GLY A 467 -22.05 -1.71 4.91
C GLY A 467 -20.74 -0.97 5.09
N ILE A 468 -19.66 -1.50 4.53
CA ILE A 468 -18.34 -0.88 4.56
C ILE A 468 -18.29 0.27 3.57
N GLU A 469 -17.91 1.44 4.03
CA GLU A 469 -17.64 2.60 3.19
C GLU A 469 -16.13 2.79 3.03
N PRO A 470 -15.65 3.21 1.85
CA PRO A 470 -14.24 3.55 1.68
C PRO A 470 -13.86 4.76 2.53
N ASN A 471 -12.58 4.86 2.87
CA ASN A 471 -12.05 6.06 3.50
C ASN A 471 -11.99 7.25 2.51
N ALA A 472 -11.58 8.44 2.97
CA ALA A 472 -11.48 9.64 2.14
C ALA A 472 -10.55 9.47 0.92
N GLN A 473 -9.60 8.52 0.98
CA GLN A 473 -8.70 8.19 -0.12
C GLN A 473 -9.29 7.18 -1.13
N GLY A 474 -10.57 6.81 -1.01
CA GLY A 474 -11.18 5.78 -1.88
C GLY A 474 -10.58 4.39 -1.65
N LYS A 475 -10.34 4.01 -0.39
CA LYS A 475 -9.75 2.72 -0.03
C LYS A 475 -10.58 2.01 1.04
N ILE A 476 -10.65 0.69 0.94
CA ILE A 476 -10.97 -0.19 2.06
C ILE A 476 -9.65 -0.66 2.64
N VAL A 477 -9.31 -0.20 3.85
CA VAL A 477 -8.08 -0.57 4.56
C VAL A 477 -8.43 -1.60 5.63
N LEU A 478 -8.16 -2.86 5.33
CA LEU A 478 -8.38 -3.99 6.25
C LEU A 478 -7.08 -4.26 7.01
N ASN A 479 -7.14 -4.23 8.34
CA ASN A 479 -6.03 -4.58 9.21
C ASN A 479 -6.43 -5.80 10.06
N LEU A 480 -5.58 -6.84 10.07
CA LEU A 480 -5.68 -7.96 10.98
C LEU A 480 -4.53 -7.84 11.98
N LEU A 481 -4.87 -7.45 13.21
CA LEU A 481 -3.88 -7.13 14.25
C LEU A 481 -3.76 -8.28 15.26
N PRO A 482 -2.60 -8.94 15.37
CA PRO A 482 -2.37 -9.99 16.34
C PRO A 482 -2.61 -9.54 17.79
N VAL A 483 -3.34 -10.37 18.55
CA VAL A 483 -3.50 -10.26 20.01
C VAL A 483 -2.75 -11.41 20.69
N HIS A 484 -2.93 -12.64 20.18
CA HIS A 484 -2.18 -13.81 20.61
C HIS A 484 -1.78 -14.64 19.39
N ASN A 485 -0.48 -14.83 19.19
CA ASN A 485 0.10 -15.36 17.96
C ASN A 485 -0.25 -14.50 16.73
N TYR A 486 0.12 -14.95 15.52
CA TYR A 486 -0.09 -14.18 14.30
C TYR A 486 -1.53 -14.24 13.83
N ALA A 487 -2.04 -13.13 13.28
CA ALA A 487 -3.24 -13.14 12.48
C ALA A 487 -3.02 -13.91 11.17
N GLU A 488 -4.09 -14.37 10.54
CA GLU A 488 -4.03 -14.97 9.20
C GLU A 488 -5.25 -14.64 8.36
N LEU A 489 -5.14 -14.82 7.03
CA LEU A 489 -6.22 -14.72 6.06
C LEU A 489 -5.93 -15.64 4.87
N ASN A 490 -6.93 -16.39 4.42
CA ASN A 490 -6.80 -17.26 3.25
C ASN A 490 -7.28 -16.60 1.96
N ALA A 491 -8.38 -15.86 2.02
CA ALA A 491 -8.89 -15.10 0.88
C ALA A 491 -9.82 -13.97 1.37
N LEU A 492 -10.04 -12.99 0.50
CA LEU A 492 -11.02 -11.93 0.70
C LEU A 492 -11.77 -11.63 -0.59
N GLU A 493 -13.02 -11.21 -0.45
CA GLU A 493 -13.84 -10.72 -1.54
C GLU A 493 -14.51 -9.42 -1.12
N VAL A 494 -14.41 -8.39 -1.96
CA VAL A 494 -15.14 -7.12 -1.81
C VAL A 494 -16.26 -7.10 -2.83
N VAL A 495 -17.50 -6.88 -2.39
CA VAL A 495 -18.70 -6.86 -3.22
C VAL A 495 -19.36 -5.50 -3.10
N ASP A 496 -19.68 -4.87 -4.21
CA ASP A 496 -20.38 -3.58 -4.25
C ASP A 496 -21.87 -3.79 -3.88
N GLU A 497 -22.27 -3.27 -2.72
CA GLU A 497 -23.64 -3.30 -2.19
C GLU A 497 -24.42 -1.99 -2.50
N SER A 498 -23.83 -1.08 -3.28
CA SER A 498 -24.51 0.15 -3.70
C SER A 498 -25.82 -0.18 -4.46
N ARG A 499 -26.87 0.60 -4.21
CA ARG A 499 -28.18 0.42 -4.85
C ARG A 499 -28.22 1.00 -6.25
#